data_b4391629df2bfefe712144f37594e381
#
_entry.id   b4391629df2bfefe712144f37594e381
#
_cell.length_a   1.000
_cell.length_b   1.000
_cell.length_c   1.000
_cell.angle_alpha   90.00
_cell.angle_beta   90.00
_cell.angle_gamma   90.00
#
_symmetry.space_group_name_H-M   'P 1'
#
loop_
_entity.id
_entity.type
_entity.pdbx_description
1 polymer ?
#
loop_
_entity_poly.entity_id
_entity_poly.type
_entity_poly.pdbx_seq_one_letter_code
_entity_poly.pdbx_strand_id
1 'polypeptide(L)'
;MRKIALIFTAVLAFSPLGIAQAYQQTNLVSDIQGLAQNPPSGQPDAQLVNPWGLVSSSTSSWWVSDNNAGVSTLYDGQGVKQGLVVNIPSPVTGVAGTPTGVVFTGAAEFTFHAKNAQGQDTMTGAVFTFVTEDGTIVAWGPGINPTDLPNDAFVVVDNSKTPSANKGAVYKGATIAQMKAGGPFFLLRRELSLRSHRGLRHQVQARRP
;
A
#
# COMPACT_ATOMS: atom_id res chain seq x y z
N MET A 1 55.97 -46.95 44.02
CA MET A 1 54.62 -46.85 43.43
C MET A 1 54.24 -45.35 43.40
N ARG A 2 54.32 -44.71 42.22
CA ARG A 2 53.93 -43.30 42.04
C ARG A 2 52.46 -43.26 41.66
N LYS A 3 51.65 -42.60 42.46
CA LYS A 3 50.22 -42.37 42.14
C LYS A 3 50.14 -41.08 41.21
N ILE A 4 49.70 -41.26 39.99
CA ILE A 4 49.40 -40.18 39.07
C ILE A 4 47.95 -39.76 39.33
N ALA A 5 47.75 -38.54 39.82
CA ALA A 5 46.44 -37.92 39.93
C ALA A 5 46.08 -37.26 38.61
N LEU A 6 45.02 -37.72 37.94
CA LEU A 6 44.44 -37.09 36.79
C LEU A 6 43.52 -35.93 37.26
N ILE A 7 43.91 -34.70 36.93
CA ILE A 7 43.06 -33.55 37.16
C ILE A 7 42.21 -33.36 35.90
N PHE A 8 40.89 -33.60 36.00
CA PHE A 8 39.90 -33.30 34.98
C PHE A 8 39.54 -31.80 35.07
N THR A 9 40.04 -31.00 34.17
CA THR A 9 39.63 -29.61 34.06
C THR A 9 38.35 -29.56 33.22
N ALA A 10 37.21 -29.33 33.86
CA ALA A 10 35.94 -29.08 33.18
C ALA A 10 35.97 -27.65 32.60
N VAL A 11 36.09 -27.54 31.30
CA VAL A 11 35.90 -26.27 30.57
C VAL A 11 34.40 -26.05 30.43
N LEU A 12 33.83 -25.24 31.33
CA LEU A 12 32.47 -24.70 31.10
C LEU A 12 32.52 -23.76 29.88
N ALA A 13 32.02 -24.21 28.74
CA ALA A 13 31.76 -23.37 27.60
C ALA A 13 30.61 -22.42 27.98
N PHE A 14 30.94 -21.18 28.34
CA PHE A 14 29.99 -20.08 28.37
C PHE A 14 29.58 -19.77 26.93
N SER A 15 28.50 -20.39 26.45
CA SER A 15 27.80 -19.90 25.27
C SER A 15 27.20 -18.54 25.64
N PRO A 16 27.53 -17.43 24.97
CA PRO A 16 26.79 -16.20 25.16
C PRO A 16 25.33 -16.49 24.84
N LEU A 17 24.47 -16.40 25.85
CA LEU A 17 23.02 -16.37 25.66
C LEU A 17 22.78 -15.13 24.79
N GLY A 18 22.65 -15.32 23.47
CA GLY A 18 22.20 -14.29 22.59
C GLY A 18 20.87 -13.76 23.13
N ILE A 19 20.87 -12.53 23.63
CA ILE A 19 19.65 -11.86 24.02
C ILE A 19 18.90 -11.68 22.71
N ALA A 20 17.94 -12.58 22.43
CA ALA A 20 17.01 -12.36 21.34
C ALA A 20 16.31 -11.05 21.64
N GLN A 21 16.50 -10.06 20.79
CA GLN A 21 15.85 -8.78 20.94
C GLN A 21 14.35 -9.04 20.80
N ALA A 22 13.63 -8.98 21.91
CA ALA A 22 12.19 -9.19 21.92
C ALA A 22 11.54 -7.98 21.25
N TYR A 23 10.85 -8.21 20.13
CA TYR A 23 9.98 -7.20 19.54
C TYR A 23 8.69 -7.14 20.33
N GLN A 24 8.27 -5.94 20.71
CA GLN A 24 6.95 -5.70 21.28
C GLN A 24 6.02 -5.28 20.15
N GLN A 25 4.98 -6.06 19.90
CA GLN A 25 3.91 -5.70 18.97
C GLN A 25 2.82 -4.95 19.73
N THR A 26 2.36 -3.85 19.13
CA THR A 26 1.19 -3.10 19.59
C THR A 26 0.21 -2.96 18.43
N ASN A 27 -1.00 -3.46 18.59
CA ASN A 27 -2.07 -3.28 17.62
C ASN A 27 -2.70 -1.89 17.82
N LEU A 28 -2.49 -0.98 16.88
CA LEU A 28 -2.97 0.39 17.01
C LEU A 28 -4.41 0.53 16.54
N VAL A 29 -4.75 -0.01 15.37
CA VAL A 29 -6.09 0.12 14.76
C VAL A 29 -6.59 -1.22 14.26
N SER A 30 -7.89 -1.45 14.40
CA SER A 30 -8.60 -2.63 13.87
C SER A 30 -10.06 -2.28 13.59
N ASP A 31 -10.68 -3.03 12.70
CA ASP A 31 -12.13 -3.08 12.47
C ASP A 31 -12.85 -4.03 13.46
N ILE A 32 -12.10 -4.74 14.30
CA ILE A 32 -12.63 -5.71 15.26
C ILE A 32 -12.54 -5.15 16.67
N GLN A 33 -13.67 -5.18 17.38
CA GLN A 33 -13.75 -4.71 18.77
C GLN A 33 -12.77 -5.46 19.69
N GLY A 34 -11.99 -4.70 20.46
CA GLY A 34 -11.06 -5.22 21.46
C GLY A 34 -9.76 -5.82 20.93
N LEU A 35 -9.53 -5.81 19.61
CA LEU A 35 -8.31 -6.35 18.99
C LEU A 35 -7.16 -5.32 18.95
N ALA A 36 -7.48 -4.03 18.99
CA ALA A 36 -6.52 -2.94 18.95
C ALA A 36 -6.91 -1.79 19.88
N GLN A 37 -6.00 -0.83 20.04
CA GLN A 37 -6.22 0.34 20.90
C GLN A 37 -7.29 1.28 20.33
N ASN A 38 -7.36 1.43 19.01
CA ASN A 38 -8.30 2.29 18.27
C ASN A 38 -8.40 3.72 18.85
N PRO A 39 -7.28 4.46 18.97
CA PRO A 39 -7.31 5.79 19.53
C PRO A 39 -8.09 6.77 18.64
N PRO A 40 -8.71 7.84 19.20
CA PRO A 40 -8.77 8.10 20.62
C PRO A 40 -9.95 7.43 21.33
N SER A 41 -10.88 6.83 20.59
CA SER A 41 -12.19 6.41 21.10
C SER A 41 -12.22 4.99 21.68
N GLY A 42 -11.25 4.15 21.31
CA GLY A 42 -11.30 2.71 21.59
C GLY A 42 -12.30 1.93 20.73
N GLN A 43 -12.96 2.60 19.76
CA GLN A 43 -13.93 1.97 18.88
C GLN A 43 -13.27 1.48 17.58
N PRO A 44 -13.70 0.34 17.03
CA PRO A 44 -13.21 -0.18 15.76
C PRO A 44 -13.42 0.82 14.61
N ASP A 45 -12.50 0.81 13.64
CA ASP A 45 -12.71 1.55 12.40
C ASP A 45 -13.43 0.68 11.37
N ALA A 46 -14.70 0.94 11.16
CA ALA A 46 -15.53 0.19 10.23
C ALA A 46 -15.10 0.29 8.75
N GLN A 47 -14.18 1.20 8.41
CA GLN A 47 -13.64 1.33 7.05
C GLN A 47 -12.33 0.54 6.85
N LEU A 48 -11.64 0.14 7.92
CA LEU A 48 -10.40 -0.64 7.85
C LEU A 48 -10.67 -2.13 7.54
N VAL A 49 -11.42 -2.39 6.47
CA VAL A 49 -11.85 -3.75 6.13
C VAL A 49 -10.93 -4.37 5.09
N ASN A 50 -10.30 -5.50 5.46
CA ASN A 50 -9.33 -6.21 4.60
C ASN A 50 -8.21 -5.29 4.11
N PRO A 51 -7.43 -4.66 5.02
CA PRO A 51 -6.36 -3.75 4.64
C PRO A 51 -5.19 -4.49 3.96
N TRP A 52 -4.65 -3.91 2.88
CA TRP A 52 -3.56 -4.49 2.10
C TRP A 52 -2.30 -3.64 2.06
N GLY A 53 -2.36 -2.52 1.34
CA GLY A 53 -1.23 -1.62 1.17
C GLY A 53 -1.09 -0.65 2.33
N LEU A 54 0.14 -0.37 2.75
CA LEU A 54 0.47 0.61 3.79
C LEU A 54 1.69 1.41 3.36
N VAL A 55 1.57 2.73 3.30
CA VAL A 55 2.67 3.62 2.95
C VAL A 55 2.52 4.98 3.62
N SER A 56 3.64 5.67 3.84
CA SER A 56 3.68 7.09 4.17
C SER A 56 4.77 7.79 3.35
N SER A 57 4.67 9.11 3.23
CA SER A 57 5.83 9.94 2.91
C SER A 57 6.58 10.33 4.19
N SER A 58 7.66 11.09 4.05
CA SER A 58 8.38 11.62 5.21
C SER A 58 7.57 12.62 6.04
N THR A 59 6.48 13.15 5.50
CA THR A 59 5.66 14.21 6.10
C THR A 59 4.16 13.93 6.11
N SER A 60 3.73 12.78 5.57
CA SER A 60 2.31 12.41 5.54
C SER A 60 1.94 11.44 6.66
N SER A 61 0.65 11.34 6.93
CA SER A 61 0.06 10.21 7.64
C SER A 61 0.31 8.89 6.90
N TRP A 62 0.05 7.78 7.57
CA TRP A 62 0.04 6.44 6.98
C TRP A 62 -1.23 6.25 6.18
N TRP A 63 -1.09 5.89 4.92
CA TRP A 63 -2.18 5.60 3.98
C TRP A 63 -2.38 4.10 3.89
N VAL A 64 -3.61 3.64 4.06
CA VAL A 64 -3.97 2.23 4.02
C VAL A 64 -4.93 1.99 2.86
N SER A 65 -4.69 0.94 2.08
CA SER A 65 -5.64 0.47 1.06
C SER A 65 -6.63 -0.48 1.70
N ASP A 66 -7.88 -0.05 1.90
CA ASP A 66 -8.94 -0.83 2.50
C ASP A 66 -9.74 -1.53 1.40
N ASN A 67 -9.31 -2.74 1.04
CA ASN A 67 -9.76 -3.46 -0.15
C ASN A 67 -11.28 -3.64 -0.20
N ASN A 68 -11.88 -4.12 0.89
CA ASN A 68 -13.31 -4.41 0.89
C ASN A 68 -14.19 -3.18 1.17
N ALA A 69 -13.60 -2.10 1.66
CA ALA A 69 -14.30 -0.82 1.81
C ALA A 69 -14.22 0.05 0.56
N GLY A 70 -13.26 -0.24 -0.34
CA GLY A 70 -13.04 0.54 -1.56
C GLY A 70 -12.52 1.95 -1.32
N VAL A 71 -11.81 2.16 -0.22
CA VAL A 71 -11.27 3.46 0.18
C VAL A 71 -9.80 3.35 0.57
N SER A 72 -9.19 4.50 0.80
CA SER A 72 -7.96 4.60 1.57
C SER A 72 -8.22 5.42 2.82
N THR A 73 -7.96 4.84 3.98
CA THR A 73 -7.98 5.52 5.28
C THR A 73 -6.59 5.98 5.69
N LEU A 74 -6.52 6.99 6.52
CA LEU A 74 -5.27 7.60 6.94
C LEU A 74 -5.16 7.61 8.46
N TYR A 75 -3.97 7.29 8.98
CA TYR A 75 -3.68 7.29 10.42
C TYR A 75 -2.35 7.97 10.70
N ASP A 76 -2.25 8.62 11.85
CA ASP A 76 -0.96 9.09 12.34
C ASP A 76 -0.13 7.94 12.96
N GLY A 77 1.07 8.26 13.45
CA GLY A 77 1.97 7.27 14.05
C GLY A 77 1.47 6.68 15.38
N GLN A 78 0.43 7.21 15.96
CA GLN A 78 -0.24 6.70 17.16
C GLN A 78 -1.51 5.91 16.83
N GLY A 79 -1.88 5.82 15.55
CA GLY A 79 -3.09 5.14 15.09
C GLY A 79 -4.36 5.99 15.14
N VAL A 80 -4.23 7.31 15.35
CA VAL A 80 -5.40 8.20 15.30
C VAL A 80 -5.82 8.43 13.86
N LYS A 81 -7.07 8.09 13.54
CA LYS A 81 -7.63 8.28 12.20
C LYS A 81 -7.68 9.76 11.83
N GLN A 82 -7.25 10.06 10.62
CA GLN A 82 -7.33 11.40 10.04
C GLN A 82 -8.69 11.63 9.37
N GLY A 83 -9.06 12.91 9.20
CA GLY A 83 -10.36 13.28 8.63
C GLY A 83 -10.50 12.96 7.13
N LEU A 84 -9.39 12.83 6.39
CA LEU A 84 -9.43 12.47 4.98
C LEU A 84 -9.63 10.95 4.83
N VAL A 85 -10.63 10.57 4.04
CA VAL A 85 -10.83 9.22 3.52
C VAL A 85 -10.95 9.37 2.00
N VAL A 86 -10.13 8.65 1.26
CA VAL A 86 -10.10 8.75 -0.20
C VAL A 86 -10.88 7.60 -0.82
N ASN A 87 -11.88 7.92 -1.63
CA ASN A 87 -12.63 6.93 -2.38
C ASN A 87 -11.80 6.40 -3.56
N ILE A 88 -11.71 5.10 -3.67
CA ILE A 88 -11.00 4.43 -4.77
C ILE A 88 -12.05 3.92 -5.75
N PRO A 89 -12.14 4.49 -6.96
CA PRO A 89 -13.15 4.09 -7.94
C PRO A 89 -12.80 2.77 -8.62
N SER A 90 -13.85 2.00 -8.92
CA SER A 90 -13.81 0.91 -9.90
C SER A 90 -13.83 1.49 -11.33
N PRO A 91 -13.42 0.72 -12.36
CA PRO A 91 -13.68 1.10 -13.76
C PRO A 91 -15.17 1.12 -14.12
N VAL A 92 -16.02 0.60 -13.25
CA VAL A 92 -17.49 0.65 -13.40
C VAL A 92 -18.02 1.84 -12.62
N THR A 93 -18.67 2.76 -13.31
CA THR A 93 -19.23 3.98 -12.71
C THR A 93 -20.14 3.66 -11.51
N GLY A 94 -19.94 4.37 -10.41
CA GLY A 94 -20.74 4.23 -9.19
C GLY A 94 -20.42 2.99 -8.35
N VAL A 95 -19.38 2.24 -8.71
CA VAL A 95 -18.92 1.07 -7.95
C VAL A 95 -17.60 1.43 -7.26
N ALA A 96 -17.46 1.05 -6.00
CA ALA A 96 -16.21 1.17 -5.27
C ALA A 96 -15.18 0.19 -5.82
N GLY A 97 -13.92 0.60 -5.89
CA GLY A 97 -12.82 -0.25 -6.32
C GLY A 97 -12.32 -1.19 -5.23
N THR A 98 -11.41 -2.07 -5.59
CA THR A 98 -10.79 -3.05 -4.70
C THR A 98 -9.28 -2.78 -4.57
N PRO A 99 -8.86 -1.70 -3.86
CA PRO A 99 -7.46 -1.32 -3.77
C PRO A 99 -6.62 -2.37 -3.06
N THR A 100 -5.39 -2.58 -3.55
CA THR A 100 -4.42 -3.51 -2.96
C THR A 100 -3.12 -2.79 -2.61
N GLY A 101 -2.25 -2.51 -3.57
CA GLY A 101 -1.03 -1.77 -3.34
C GLY A 101 -1.25 -0.26 -3.34
N VAL A 102 -0.57 0.43 -2.44
CA VAL A 102 -0.45 1.89 -2.45
C VAL A 102 1.01 2.29 -2.39
N VAL A 103 1.38 3.32 -3.12
CA VAL A 103 2.73 3.90 -3.12
C VAL A 103 2.65 5.43 -3.02
N PHE A 104 3.62 6.02 -2.31
CA PHE A 104 3.89 7.44 -2.39
C PHE A 104 4.65 7.71 -3.68
N THR A 105 3.98 8.32 -4.65
CA THR A 105 4.59 8.65 -5.94
C THR A 105 5.28 10.00 -5.92
N GLY A 106 4.76 11.00 -5.25
CA GLY A 106 5.34 12.30 -4.90
C GLY A 106 6.28 12.98 -5.92
N ALA A 107 6.48 12.35 -7.06
CA ALA A 107 7.43 12.75 -8.08
C ALA A 107 6.71 13.49 -9.21
N ALA A 108 7.38 14.51 -9.73
CA ALA A 108 6.83 15.36 -10.79
C ALA A 108 6.52 14.60 -12.10
N GLU A 109 7.12 13.41 -12.26
CA GLU A 109 6.92 12.56 -13.45
C GLU A 109 5.58 11.83 -13.47
N PHE A 110 4.93 11.66 -12.30
CA PHE A 110 3.63 11.01 -12.21
C PHE A 110 2.53 12.08 -12.23
N THR A 111 2.13 12.49 -13.42
CA THR A 111 1.06 13.47 -13.61
C THR A 111 -0.17 12.81 -14.24
N PHE A 112 -1.34 13.38 -13.97
CA PHE A 112 -2.60 12.96 -14.56
C PHE A 112 -3.55 14.14 -14.71
N HIS A 113 -4.58 13.95 -15.55
CA HIS A 113 -5.63 14.94 -15.77
C HIS A 113 -6.83 14.63 -14.88
N ALA A 114 -7.32 15.64 -14.19
CA ALA A 114 -8.55 15.57 -13.42
C ALA A 114 -9.26 16.92 -13.43
N LYS A 115 -10.52 16.95 -13.04
CA LYS A 115 -11.26 18.20 -12.88
C LYS A 115 -10.95 18.84 -11.52
N ASN A 116 -10.70 20.14 -11.54
CA ASN A 116 -10.59 20.94 -10.31
C ASN A 116 -11.98 21.27 -9.73
N ALA A 117 -12.01 21.99 -8.62
CA ALA A 117 -13.26 22.42 -7.97
C ALA A 117 -14.19 23.25 -8.87
N GLN A 118 -13.67 23.87 -9.92
CA GLN A 118 -14.43 24.65 -10.90
C GLN A 118 -14.84 23.81 -12.12
N GLY A 119 -14.60 22.49 -12.11
CA GLY A 119 -14.91 21.60 -13.23
C GLY A 119 -13.99 21.70 -14.44
N GLN A 120 -12.88 22.44 -14.33
CA GLN A 120 -11.91 22.62 -15.41
C GLN A 120 -10.90 21.46 -15.42
N ASP A 121 -10.52 21.00 -16.61
CA ASP A 121 -9.43 20.03 -16.75
C ASP A 121 -8.11 20.64 -16.29
N THR A 122 -7.46 19.97 -15.36
CA THR A 122 -6.20 20.39 -14.78
C THR A 122 -5.24 19.20 -14.74
N MET A 123 -4.00 19.42 -15.13
CA MET A 123 -2.93 18.45 -14.95
C MET A 123 -2.32 18.63 -13.57
N THR A 124 -2.22 17.55 -12.82
CA THR A 124 -1.67 17.56 -11.46
C THR A 124 -0.73 16.39 -11.23
N GLY A 125 0.09 16.50 -10.18
CA GLY A 125 0.95 15.40 -9.73
C GLY A 125 0.18 14.35 -8.94
N ALA A 126 0.42 13.08 -9.22
CA ALA A 126 -0.02 11.99 -8.37
C ALA A 126 0.87 11.96 -7.12
N VAL A 127 0.28 12.24 -5.95
CA VAL A 127 0.99 12.15 -4.67
C VAL A 127 0.95 10.74 -4.13
N PHE A 128 -0.21 10.08 -4.22
CA PHE A 128 -0.37 8.66 -3.92
C PHE A 128 -1.02 7.96 -5.11
N THR A 129 -0.52 6.75 -5.38
CA THR A 129 -1.02 5.91 -6.47
C THR A 129 -1.37 4.54 -5.93
N PHE A 130 -2.55 4.06 -6.34
CA PHE A 130 -3.09 2.78 -5.93
C PHE A 130 -3.16 1.84 -7.13
N VAL A 131 -3.06 0.56 -6.88
CA VAL A 131 -3.41 -0.49 -7.84
C VAL A 131 -4.53 -1.35 -7.26
N THR A 132 -5.40 -1.88 -8.13
CA THR A 132 -6.62 -2.55 -7.70
C THR A 132 -6.74 -3.97 -8.28
N GLU A 133 -7.54 -4.81 -7.64
CA GLU A 133 -7.93 -6.10 -8.21
C GLU A 133 -8.83 -5.94 -9.43
N ASP A 134 -9.50 -4.79 -9.56
CA ASP A 134 -10.27 -4.43 -10.76
C ASP A 134 -9.40 -4.23 -12.01
N GLY A 135 -8.06 -4.25 -11.85
CA GLY A 135 -7.11 -4.07 -12.94
C GLY A 135 -6.87 -2.60 -13.30
N THR A 136 -7.13 -1.68 -12.38
CA THR A 136 -6.88 -0.25 -12.58
C THR A 136 -5.64 0.24 -11.82
N ILE A 137 -5.08 1.34 -12.32
CA ILE A 137 -4.17 2.20 -11.57
C ILE A 137 -4.93 3.48 -11.31
N VAL A 138 -4.94 3.89 -10.05
CA VAL A 138 -5.72 5.03 -9.56
C VAL A 138 -4.77 6.02 -8.92
N ALA A 139 -4.91 7.29 -9.23
CA ALA A 139 -4.06 8.36 -8.71
C ALA A 139 -4.86 9.33 -7.84
N TRP A 140 -4.22 9.81 -6.79
CA TRP A 140 -4.72 10.87 -5.93
C TRP A 140 -3.70 11.99 -5.80
N GLY A 141 -4.20 13.21 -5.81
CA GLY A 141 -3.42 14.42 -5.54
C GLY A 141 -4.30 15.52 -4.96
N PRO A 142 -3.76 16.46 -4.18
CA PRO A 142 -4.54 17.54 -3.59
C PRO A 142 -5.00 18.56 -4.63
N GLY A 143 -6.14 19.21 -4.36
CA GLY A 143 -6.61 20.38 -5.11
C GLY A 143 -7.23 20.12 -6.48
N ILE A 144 -7.50 18.85 -6.80
CA ILE A 144 -8.07 18.46 -8.11
C ILE A 144 -9.48 17.92 -8.02
N ASN A 145 -10.02 17.80 -6.82
CA ASN A 145 -11.36 17.25 -6.66
C ASN A 145 -12.41 18.32 -6.97
N PRO A 146 -13.37 18.06 -7.86
CA PRO A 146 -14.56 18.90 -7.99
C PRO A 146 -15.31 18.95 -6.65
N THR A 147 -16.12 19.98 -6.46
CA THR A 147 -16.82 20.21 -5.18
C THR A 147 -17.73 19.06 -4.77
N ASP A 148 -18.25 18.32 -5.76
CA ASP A 148 -19.11 17.15 -5.58
C ASP A 148 -18.34 15.83 -5.31
N LEU A 149 -17.01 15.81 -5.56
CA LEU A 149 -16.14 14.64 -5.37
C LEU A 149 -14.85 14.99 -4.61
N PRO A 150 -14.96 15.61 -3.42
CA PRO A 150 -13.81 16.26 -2.76
C PRO A 150 -12.73 15.29 -2.29
N ASN A 151 -13.04 13.99 -2.21
CA ASN A 151 -12.15 12.96 -1.66
C ASN A 151 -11.90 11.82 -2.64
N ASP A 152 -12.20 11.99 -3.92
CA ASP A 152 -12.05 10.90 -4.88
C ASP A 152 -10.63 10.83 -5.45
N ALA A 153 -10.14 9.63 -5.65
CA ALA A 153 -9.03 9.35 -6.54
C ALA A 153 -9.56 9.07 -7.97
N PHE A 154 -8.67 9.07 -8.96
CA PHE A 154 -9.03 8.99 -10.36
C PHE A 154 -8.36 7.81 -11.05
N VAL A 155 -9.12 7.06 -11.84
CA VAL A 155 -8.57 5.99 -12.69
C VAL A 155 -7.70 6.63 -13.79
N VAL A 156 -6.40 6.33 -13.75
CA VAL A 156 -5.43 6.82 -14.74
C VAL A 156 -5.01 5.75 -15.74
N VAL A 157 -5.18 4.48 -15.38
CA VAL A 157 -4.99 3.34 -16.29
C VAL A 157 -6.08 2.32 -16.03
N ASP A 158 -6.78 1.92 -17.08
CA ASP A 158 -7.79 0.85 -17.03
C ASP A 158 -7.33 -0.34 -17.87
N ASN A 159 -6.99 -1.43 -17.19
CA ASN A 159 -6.67 -2.73 -17.78
C ASN A 159 -7.69 -3.81 -17.32
N SER A 160 -8.85 -3.40 -16.85
CA SER A 160 -9.92 -4.30 -16.41
C SER A 160 -10.39 -5.26 -17.50
N LYS A 161 -10.17 -4.87 -18.77
CA LYS A 161 -10.50 -5.67 -19.97
C LYS A 161 -9.27 -6.04 -20.82
N THR A 162 -8.08 -6.00 -20.24
CA THR A 162 -6.82 -6.32 -20.93
C THR A 162 -6.20 -7.57 -20.32
N PRO A 163 -5.87 -8.63 -21.09
CA PRO A 163 -5.84 -8.71 -22.57
C PRO A 163 -7.22 -8.95 -23.23
N SER A 164 -8.27 -9.22 -22.49
CA SER A 164 -9.62 -9.35 -23.05
C SER A 164 -10.68 -9.08 -21.99
N ALA A 165 -11.93 -8.81 -22.41
CA ALA A 165 -13.04 -8.48 -21.52
C ALA A 165 -13.28 -9.47 -20.37
N ASN A 166 -12.94 -10.76 -20.57
CA ASN A 166 -13.10 -11.81 -19.58
C ASN A 166 -11.79 -12.21 -18.89
N LYS A 167 -10.70 -11.48 -19.14
CA LYS A 167 -9.37 -11.76 -18.60
C LYS A 167 -8.66 -10.43 -18.29
N GLY A 168 -9.32 -9.58 -17.55
CA GLY A 168 -8.76 -8.33 -17.07
C GLY A 168 -7.54 -8.55 -16.16
N ALA A 169 -6.72 -7.53 -16.04
CA ALA A 169 -5.63 -7.52 -15.08
C ALA A 169 -6.17 -7.57 -13.64
N VAL A 170 -5.44 -8.24 -12.74
CA VAL A 170 -5.72 -8.26 -11.31
C VAL A 170 -4.42 -7.89 -10.57
N TYR A 171 -4.35 -6.68 -10.06
CA TYR A 171 -3.15 -6.21 -9.40
C TYR A 171 -3.20 -6.52 -7.90
N LYS A 172 -2.09 -7.07 -7.37
CA LYS A 172 -1.98 -7.53 -5.98
C LYS A 172 -0.97 -6.75 -5.15
N GLY A 173 -0.32 -5.77 -5.73
CA GLY A 173 0.63 -4.92 -5.05
C GLY A 173 1.38 -4.02 -6.01
N ALA A 174 1.97 -2.95 -5.47
CA ALA A 174 2.75 -1.98 -6.22
C ALA A 174 4.00 -1.58 -5.44
N THR A 175 4.99 -1.12 -6.16
CA THR A 175 6.14 -0.41 -5.61
C THR A 175 6.61 0.64 -6.61
N ILE A 176 7.37 1.60 -6.13
CA ILE A 176 8.03 2.61 -6.94
C ILE A 176 9.53 2.37 -6.91
N ALA A 177 10.19 2.52 -8.03
CA ALA A 177 11.64 2.36 -8.11
C ALA A 177 12.24 3.35 -9.10
N GLN A 178 13.49 3.73 -8.84
CA GLN A 178 14.33 4.48 -9.74
C GLN A 178 15.48 3.57 -10.18
N MET A 179 15.61 3.28 -11.47
CA MET A 179 16.62 2.34 -11.97
C MET A 179 18.03 2.90 -11.93
N LYS A 180 18.17 4.23 -11.91
CA LYS A 180 19.45 4.93 -11.86
C LYS A 180 19.26 6.22 -11.07
N ALA A 181 20.23 6.57 -10.23
CA ALA A 181 20.21 7.83 -9.49
C ALA A 181 20.06 9.03 -10.46
N GLY A 182 19.05 9.87 -10.22
CA GLY A 182 18.69 11.01 -11.08
C GLY A 182 17.95 10.62 -12.38
N GLY A 183 17.65 9.34 -12.60
CA GLY A 183 16.83 8.88 -13.71
C GLY A 183 15.32 8.89 -13.37
N PRO A 184 14.46 8.51 -14.33
CA PRO A 184 13.03 8.50 -14.12
C PRO A 184 12.60 7.44 -13.10
N PHE A 185 11.51 7.70 -12.41
CA PHE A 185 10.84 6.72 -11.56
C PHE A 185 9.92 5.81 -12.38
N PHE A 186 9.77 4.58 -11.91
CA PHE A 186 8.89 3.57 -12.49
C PHE A 186 7.94 3.06 -11.42
N LEU A 187 6.65 3.01 -11.74
CA LEU A 187 5.67 2.28 -10.96
C LEU A 187 5.68 0.82 -11.42
N LEU A 188 6.04 -0.07 -10.50
CA LEU A 188 6.03 -1.51 -10.69
C LEU A 188 4.79 -2.09 -10.02
N ARG A 189 4.01 -2.91 -10.73
CA ARG A 189 2.85 -3.59 -10.19
C ARG A 189 3.00 -5.10 -10.28
N ARG A 190 2.50 -5.79 -9.29
CA ARG A 190 2.36 -7.24 -9.33
C ARG A 190 0.99 -7.60 -9.88
N GLU A 191 0.95 -8.36 -10.94
CA GLU A 191 -0.26 -8.85 -11.56
C GLU A 191 -0.43 -10.35 -11.32
N LEU A 192 -1.62 -10.78 -10.92
CA LEU A 192 -2.01 -12.18 -10.88
C LEU A 192 -2.53 -12.56 -12.27
N SER A 193 -1.70 -13.25 -13.05
CA SER A 193 -2.17 -13.81 -14.33
C SER A 193 -2.94 -15.10 -14.08
N LEU A 194 -4.19 -15.12 -14.45
CA LEU A 194 -5.05 -16.33 -14.45
C LEU A 194 -4.68 -17.32 -15.58
N ARG A 195 -3.55 -17.14 -16.24
CA ARG A 195 -3.05 -18.13 -17.20
C ARG A 195 -2.56 -19.36 -16.44
N SER A 196 -3.35 -20.43 -16.57
CA SER A 196 -3.01 -21.85 -16.31
C SER A 196 -1.60 -22.12 -15.74
N HIS A 197 -1.55 -22.62 -14.55
CA HIS A 197 -0.52 -23.45 -13.85
C HIS A 197 0.98 -23.40 -14.30
N ARG A 198 1.44 -22.35 -15.00
CA ARG A 198 2.85 -22.19 -15.36
C ARG A 198 3.34 -20.78 -15.04
N GLY A 199 3.87 -20.63 -13.83
CA GLY A 199 4.81 -19.57 -13.47
C GLY A 199 4.22 -18.15 -13.33
N LEU A 200 4.40 -17.58 -12.16
CA LEU A 200 4.29 -16.15 -11.91
C LEU A 200 5.21 -15.39 -12.87
N ARG A 201 4.65 -14.70 -13.85
CA ARG A 201 5.41 -13.76 -14.65
C ARG A 201 5.34 -12.39 -13.98
N HIS A 202 6.47 -11.87 -13.57
CA HIS A 202 6.62 -10.47 -13.24
C HIS A 202 6.62 -9.68 -14.55
N GLN A 203 5.59 -8.89 -14.79
CA GLN A 203 5.63 -7.90 -15.87
C GLN A 203 6.05 -6.55 -15.29
N VAL A 204 7.20 -6.08 -15.71
CA VAL A 204 7.65 -4.70 -15.51
C VAL A 204 7.11 -3.89 -16.69
N GLN A 205 6.14 -3.02 -16.44
CA GLN A 205 5.69 -2.07 -17.46
C GLN A 205 6.24 -0.70 -17.09
N ALA A 206 7.31 -0.31 -17.77
CA ALA A 206 7.80 1.06 -17.76
C ALA A 206 6.89 1.88 -18.70
N ARG A 207 6.23 2.93 -18.20
CA ARG A 207 5.72 3.99 -19.05
C ARG A 207 6.69 5.17 -18.95
N ARG A 208 7.16 5.62 -20.08
CA ARG A 208 7.77 6.94 -20.22
C ARG A 208 6.63 7.97 -20.23
N PRO A 209 6.90 9.17 -19.73
CA PRO A 209 5.98 10.29 -19.87
C PRO A 209 5.70 10.63 -21.33
#